data_16a31889b427e3ae45d5cb739cfbc20a
#
_entry.id   16a31889b427e3ae45d5cb739cfbc20a
#
_cell.length_a   1.000
_cell.length_b   1.000
_cell.length_c   1.000
_cell.angle_alpha   90.00
_cell.angle_beta   90.00
_cell.angle_gamma   90.00
#
_symmetry.space_group_name_H-M   'P 1'
#
loop_
_entity.id
_entity.type
_entity.pdbx_description
1 polymer ?
#
loop_
_entity_poly.entity_id
_entity_poly.type
_entity_poly.pdbx_seq_one_letter_code
_entity_poly.pdbx_strand_id
1 'polypeptide(L)'
;MIHQSLGVCYYPEHWPETRWAEDAGMMRNIGLTFVRVGEFAWSRLEPRPRLYNFEWLRRAIDILHAAGLKVVLGTPTATPPKWLVDKMPDMVALDATGRPRKFGSRRHYCFSHEGYAGECDRIVTEIAKEFGAHPGVVAWQIDNEYGCHDTVESYSAAAQHAFRQWCAKKYGSIDALNQAWGNVFWSMELSSYDEIELPNLTVTEANPSHRLDFQRFSSDQVVAFNRRQVRILRRYSPGRTILHNFMGSFTAFDHYALSEDLDAAAWNSYPLGYLERGPRDDEFKQRYLRVGDPDYQAFHHDLYRACGHGRWWVVEQQPGRSPWRTSRRKTRPSV
;
A
#
# COMPACT_ATOMS: atom_id res chain seq x y z
N MET A 1 -5.50 -31.46 4.14
CA MET A 1 -5.99 -30.97 2.82
C MET A 1 -5.85 -29.46 2.82
N ILE A 2 -5.15 -28.89 1.84
CA ILE A 2 -5.09 -27.44 1.65
C ILE A 2 -6.45 -27.06 1.08
N HIS A 3 -7.29 -26.41 1.88
CA HIS A 3 -8.53 -25.84 1.39
C HIS A 3 -8.21 -24.59 0.58
N GLN A 4 -8.27 -24.69 -0.73
CA GLN A 4 -8.21 -23.51 -1.59
C GLN A 4 -9.49 -22.70 -1.38
N SER A 5 -9.33 -21.41 -1.08
CA SER A 5 -10.44 -20.48 -0.91
C SER A 5 -10.36 -19.42 -2.00
N LEU A 6 -11.48 -19.12 -2.64
CA LEU A 6 -11.60 -18.09 -3.66
C LEU A 6 -12.26 -16.84 -3.06
N GLY A 7 -11.85 -15.68 -3.54
CA GLY A 7 -12.40 -14.40 -3.12
C GLY A 7 -12.46 -13.41 -4.28
N VAL A 8 -13.10 -12.28 -4.01
CA VAL A 8 -13.24 -11.17 -4.96
C VAL A 8 -13.09 -9.84 -4.22
N CYS A 9 -12.60 -8.81 -4.90
CA CYS A 9 -12.71 -7.43 -4.45
C CYS A 9 -14.09 -6.91 -4.86
N TYR A 10 -14.82 -6.35 -3.92
CA TYR A 10 -16.15 -5.81 -4.14
C TYR A 10 -16.24 -4.41 -3.52
N TYR A 11 -16.82 -3.50 -4.25
CA TYR A 11 -16.98 -2.11 -3.84
C TYR A 11 -18.46 -1.79 -3.76
N PRO A 12 -19.14 -2.10 -2.64
CA PRO A 12 -20.57 -1.89 -2.50
C PRO A 12 -20.97 -0.44 -2.72
N GLU A 13 -20.09 0.52 -2.40
CA GLU A 13 -20.30 1.95 -2.65
C GLU A 13 -20.40 2.35 -4.14
N HIS A 14 -20.05 1.46 -5.07
CA HIS A 14 -20.20 1.67 -6.51
C HIS A 14 -21.56 1.22 -7.05
N TRP A 15 -22.33 0.50 -6.25
CA TRP A 15 -23.56 -0.14 -6.70
C TRP A 15 -24.76 0.32 -5.86
N PRO A 16 -25.99 0.36 -6.44
CA PRO A 16 -27.20 0.55 -5.65
C PRO A 16 -27.36 -0.54 -4.57
N GLU A 17 -27.80 -0.19 -3.38
CA GLU A 17 -27.97 -1.14 -2.27
C GLU A 17 -28.91 -2.29 -2.63
N THR A 18 -29.88 -2.06 -3.52
CA THR A 18 -30.82 -3.07 -4.03
C THR A 18 -30.15 -4.24 -4.75
N ARG A 19 -28.90 -4.07 -5.21
CA ARG A 19 -28.12 -5.13 -5.88
C ARG A 19 -27.30 -5.98 -4.92
N TRP A 20 -26.98 -5.49 -3.74
CA TRP A 20 -26.00 -6.14 -2.86
C TRP A 20 -26.35 -7.58 -2.50
N ALA A 21 -27.65 -7.86 -2.26
CA ALA A 21 -28.12 -9.22 -1.94
C ALA A 21 -28.02 -10.16 -3.16
N GLU A 22 -28.33 -9.68 -4.36
CA GLU A 22 -28.18 -10.41 -5.60
C GLU A 22 -26.70 -10.72 -5.88
N ASP A 23 -25.83 -9.69 -5.79
CA ASP A 23 -24.38 -9.82 -5.99
C ASP A 23 -23.79 -10.84 -5.00
N ALA A 24 -24.15 -10.77 -3.70
CA ALA A 24 -23.72 -11.72 -2.68
C ALA A 24 -24.17 -13.16 -2.99
N GLY A 25 -25.42 -13.32 -3.45
CA GLY A 25 -25.96 -14.62 -3.90
C GLY A 25 -25.18 -15.18 -5.10
N MET A 26 -24.90 -14.36 -6.10
CA MET A 26 -24.07 -14.76 -7.25
C MET A 26 -22.66 -15.19 -6.83
N MET A 27 -21.98 -14.40 -5.96
CA MET A 27 -20.67 -14.74 -5.42
C MET A 27 -20.69 -16.11 -4.73
N ARG A 28 -21.69 -16.36 -3.90
CA ARG A 28 -21.84 -17.64 -3.19
C ARG A 28 -22.08 -18.81 -4.15
N ASN A 29 -22.94 -18.62 -5.16
CA ASN A 29 -23.31 -19.65 -6.12
C ASN A 29 -22.12 -20.11 -6.98
N ILE A 30 -21.15 -19.23 -7.27
CA ILE A 30 -19.93 -19.60 -8.00
C ILE A 30 -18.80 -20.09 -7.06
N GLY A 31 -19.08 -20.27 -5.76
CA GLY A 31 -18.15 -20.86 -4.80
C GLY A 31 -17.17 -19.89 -4.15
N LEU A 32 -17.40 -18.58 -4.24
CA LEU A 32 -16.57 -17.61 -3.49
C LEU A 32 -16.84 -17.74 -2.00
N THR A 33 -15.77 -17.52 -1.22
CA THR A 33 -15.80 -17.58 0.25
C THR A 33 -15.35 -16.28 0.90
N PHE A 34 -14.48 -15.50 0.23
CA PHE A 34 -13.97 -14.23 0.75
C PHE A 34 -14.38 -13.07 -0.14
N VAL A 35 -14.64 -11.93 0.50
CA VAL A 35 -14.92 -10.65 -0.18
C VAL A 35 -14.11 -9.55 0.48
N ARG A 36 -13.25 -8.86 -0.27
CA ARG A 36 -12.52 -7.69 0.21
C ARG A 36 -13.32 -6.43 -0.08
N VAL A 37 -13.47 -5.57 0.92
CA VAL A 37 -14.25 -4.32 0.84
C VAL A 37 -13.56 -3.18 1.61
N GLY A 38 -13.82 -1.95 1.24
CA GLY A 38 -13.64 -0.77 2.07
C GLY A 38 -12.28 -0.06 1.98
N GLU A 39 -11.27 -0.61 1.33
CA GLU A 39 -9.90 -0.09 1.30
C GLU A 39 -9.74 1.29 0.65
N PHE A 40 -10.74 1.77 -0.07
CA PHE A 40 -10.73 3.09 -0.71
C PHE A 40 -11.88 4.00 -0.28
N ALA A 41 -12.62 3.61 0.75
CA ALA A 41 -13.91 4.22 1.07
C ALA A 41 -13.83 5.39 2.08
N TRP A 42 -12.65 5.98 2.40
CA TRP A 42 -12.54 6.99 3.45
C TRP A 42 -13.52 8.15 3.30
N SER A 43 -13.66 8.72 2.11
CA SER A 43 -14.58 9.84 1.88
C SER A 43 -16.07 9.49 2.09
N ARG A 44 -16.43 8.20 1.97
CA ARG A 44 -17.79 7.69 2.24
C ARG A 44 -17.98 7.35 3.71
N LEU A 45 -16.92 6.86 4.36
CA LEU A 45 -16.92 6.53 5.79
C LEU A 45 -16.86 7.78 6.67
N GLU A 46 -16.20 8.83 6.18
CA GLU A 46 -16.07 10.12 6.85
C GLU A 46 -16.18 11.26 5.83
N PRO A 47 -17.40 11.64 5.43
CA PRO A 47 -17.63 12.67 4.41
C PRO A 47 -17.21 14.08 4.85
N ARG A 48 -17.13 14.33 6.15
CA ARG A 48 -16.60 15.55 6.77
C ARG A 48 -15.82 15.20 8.02
N PRO A 49 -14.91 16.05 8.50
CA PRO A 49 -14.11 15.78 9.68
C PRO A 49 -14.97 15.33 10.87
N ARG A 50 -14.71 14.12 11.40
CA ARG A 50 -15.37 13.48 12.54
C ARG A 50 -16.89 13.20 12.38
N LEU A 51 -17.42 13.34 11.16
CA LEU A 51 -18.76 12.90 10.81
C LEU A 51 -18.68 11.51 10.16
N TYR A 52 -18.86 10.48 10.96
CA TYR A 52 -18.78 9.09 10.50
C TYR A 52 -20.11 8.62 9.91
N ASN A 53 -20.03 7.88 8.83
CA ASN A 53 -21.14 7.23 8.13
C ASN A 53 -20.78 5.77 7.89
N PHE A 54 -20.91 4.94 8.91
CA PHE A 54 -20.58 3.51 8.87
C PHE A 54 -21.77 2.63 8.50
N GLU A 55 -22.99 3.12 8.58
CA GLU A 55 -24.22 2.37 8.43
C GLU A 55 -24.35 1.63 7.09
N TRP A 56 -23.98 2.29 5.99
CA TRP A 56 -24.02 1.66 4.68
C TRP A 56 -23.04 0.47 4.59
N LEU A 57 -21.84 0.60 5.15
CA LEU A 57 -20.85 -0.47 5.13
C LEU A 57 -21.27 -1.61 6.06
N ARG A 58 -21.88 -1.31 7.21
CA ARG A 58 -22.45 -2.32 8.10
C ARG A 58 -23.51 -3.13 7.37
N ARG A 59 -24.49 -2.50 6.70
CA ARG A 59 -25.50 -3.21 5.91
C ARG A 59 -24.89 -4.08 4.79
N ALA A 60 -23.87 -3.57 4.10
CA ALA A 60 -23.16 -4.36 3.09
C ALA A 60 -22.49 -5.60 3.69
N ILE A 61 -21.77 -5.45 4.83
CA ILE A 61 -21.13 -6.56 5.54
C ILE A 61 -22.17 -7.56 6.06
N ASP A 62 -23.28 -7.09 6.62
CA ASP A 62 -24.40 -7.95 7.08
C ASP A 62 -24.95 -8.81 5.95
N ILE A 63 -25.20 -8.23 4.77
CA ILE A 63 -25.71 -8.93 3.59
C ILE A 63 -24.68 -9.98 3.11
N LEU A 64 -23.40 -9.63 3.01
CA LEU A 64 -22.34 -10.57 2.62
C LEU A 64 -22.25 -11.72 3.64
N HIS A 65 -22.28 -11.40 4.94
CA HIS A 65 -22.23 -12.39 6.01
C HIS A 65 -23.46 -13.32 6.01
N ALA A 66 -24.65 -12.79 5.81
CA ALA A 66 -25.89 -13.58 5.72
C ALA A 66 -25.87 -14.55 4.53
N ALA A 67 -25.19 -14.17 3.42
CA ALA A 67 -24.94 -15.05 2.28
C ALA A 67 -23.84 -16.11 2.57
N GLY A 68 -23.22 -16.13 3.76
CA GLY A 68 -22.15 -17.06 4.13
C GLY A 68 -20.79 -16.69 3.59
N LEU A 69 -20.59 -15.43 3.18
CA LEU A 69 -19.31 -14.90 2.75
C LEU A 69 -18.52 -14.32 3.94
N LYS A 70 -17.20 -14.39 3.86
CA LYS A 70 -16.24 -13.88 4.85
C LYS A 70 -15.63 -12.57 4.34
N VAL A 71 -15.69 -11.52 5.15
CA VAL A 71 -15.21 -10.20 4.75
C VAL A 71 -13.76 -9.98 5.18
N VAL A 72 -12.93 -9.54 4.24
CA VAL A 72 -11.63 -8.90 4.47
C VAL A 72 -11.86 -7.41 4.39
N LEU A 73 -11.80 -6.73 5.53
CA LEU A 73 -12.08 -5.29 5.59
C LEU A 73 -10.77 -4.50 5.43
N GLY A 74 -10.75 -3.56 4.47
CA GLY A 74 -9.62 -2.70 4.21
C GLY A 74 -9.60 -1.46 5.11
N THR A 75 -8.40 -1.06 5.60
CA THR A 75 -8.23 0.29 6.16
C THR A 75 -8.08 1.29 5.00
N PRO A 76 -8.81 2.42 5.00
CA PRO A 76 -8.94 3.26 3.81
C PRO A 76 -7.82 4.29 3.64
N THR A 77 -6.67 4.08 4.29
CA THR A 77 -5.58 5.04 4.42
C THR A 77 -4.81 5.30 3.12
N ALA A 78 -5.01 4.48 2.08
CA ALA A 78 -4.46 4.74 0.75
C ALA A 78 -5.09 5.96 0.04
N THR A 79 -6.28 6.38 0.45
CA THR A 79 -7.11 7.39 -0.24
C THR A 79 -7.64 8.45 0.71
N PRO A 80 -6.77 9.34 1.24
CA PRO A 80 -7.23 10.44 2.08
C PRO A 80 -8.26 11.30 1.35
N PRO A 81 -9.36 11.70 2.02
CA PRO A 81 -10.41 12.49 1.41
C PRO A 81 -9.95 13.93 1.13
N LYS A 82 -10.61 14.58 0.19
CA LYS A 82 -10.25 15.96 -0.24
C LYS A 82 -10.19 16.96 0.92
N TRP A 83 -11.17 16.89 1.85
CA TRP A 83 -11.20 17.77 3.01
C TRP A 83 -9.96 17.64 3.90
N LEU A 84 -9.36 16.44 3.99
CA LEU A 84 -8.14 16.20 4.76
C LEU A 84 -6.92 16.82 4.08
N VAL A 85 -6.81 16.66 2.75
CA VAL A 85 -5.75 17.30 1.95
C VAL A 85 -5.85 18.83 2.04
N ASP A 86 -7.07 19.41 2.02
CA ASP A 86 -7.26 20.84 2.16
C ASP A 86 -6.91 21.36 3.56
N LYS A 87 -7.17 20.54 4.59
CA LYS A 87 -6.82 20.85 5.98
C LYS A 87 -5.32 20.80 6.24
N MET A 88 -4.61 19.89 5.58
CA MET A 88 -3.18 19.65 5.75
C MET A 88 -2.48 19.52 4.38
N PRO A 89 -2.31 20.63 3.65
CA PRO A 89 -1.73 20.58 2.31
C PRO A 89 -0.26 20.14 2.29
N ASP A 90 0.44 20.25 3.40
CA ASP A 90 1.83 19.81 3.61
C ASP A 90 1.98 18.30 3.84
N MET A 91 0.86 17.58 3.98
CA MET A 91 0.90 16.11 4.09
C MET A 91 1.27 15.42 2.77
N VAL A 92 1.19 16.13 1.64
CA VAL A 92 1.45 15.50 0.35
C VAL A 92 2.93 15.19 0.13
N ALA A 93 3.20 14.06 -0.53
CA ALA A 93 4.55 13.72 -0.92
C ALA A 93 5.05 14.65 -2.03
N LEU A 94 6.34 14.96 -2.00
CA LEU A 94 7.03 15.64 -3.10
C LEU A 94 7.87 14.59 -3.85
N ASP A 95 7.86 14.66 -5.18
CA ASP A 95 8.76 13.83 -6.00
C ASP A 95 10.22 14.35 -5.95
N ALA A 96 11.14 13.63 -6.56
CA ALA A 96 12.56 13.99 -6.57
C ALA A 96 12.85 15.34 -7.25
N THR A 97 11.90 15.90 -8.01
CA THR A 97 11.99 17.25 -8.62
C THR A 97 11.39 18.34 -7.72
N GLY A 98 10.92 17.98 -6.51
CA GLY A 98 10.29 18.90 -5.58
C GLY A 98 8.82 19.23 -5.90
N ARG A 99 8.17 18.50 -6.83
CA ARG A 99 6.78 18.75 -7.20
C ARG A 99 5.84 17.97 -6.28
N PRO A 100 4.80 18.64 -5.74
CA PRO A 100 3.83 17.96 -4.88
C PRO A 100 2.93 17.00 -5.67
N ARG A 101 2.66 15.84 -5.09
CA ARG A 101 1.66 14.90 -5.59
C ARG A 101 0.27 15.48 -5.33
N LYS A 102 -0.53 15.64 -6.39
CA LYS A 102 -1.85 16.28 -6.30
C LYS A 102 -2.95 15.28 -5.98
N PHE A 103 -4.03 15.78 -5.34
CA PHE A 103 -5.28 15.04 -5.17
C PHE A 103 -5.87 14.64 -6.54
N GLY A 104 -6.62 13.54 -6.57
CA GLY A 104 -7.28 13.00 -7.78
C GLY A 104 -6.84 11.57 -8.09
N SER A 105 -6.02 10.98 -7.22
CA SER A 105 -5.60 9.59 -7.26
C SER A 105 -5.44 9.09 -5.83
N ARG A 106 -4.71 8.00 -5.62
CA ARG A 106 -4.35 7.44 -4.33
C ARG A 106 -2.87 7.71 -4.02
N ARG A 107 -2.44 7.57 -2.74
CA ARG A 107 -1.03 7.59 -2.31
C ARG A 107 -0.29 8.89 -2.53
N HIS A 108 -0.97 9.99 -2.43
CA HIS A 108 -0.36 11.32 -2.57
C HIS A 108 0.19 11.88 -1.26
N TYR A 109 0.26 11.10 -0.20
CA TYR A 109 0.75 11.48 1.13
C TYR A 109 2.22 11.08 1.38
N CYS A 110 2.85 11.76 2.31
CA CYS A 110 4.18 11.43 2.82
C CYS A 110 4.07 10.52 4.05
N PHE A 111 4.75 9.38 4.06
CA PHE A 111 4.76 8.44 5.19
C PHE A 111 5.35 9.05 6.48
N SER A 112 6.21 10.06 6.35
CA SER A 112 6.84 10.75 7.49
C SER A 112 6.00 11.89 8.05
N HIS A 113 4.80 12.17 7.50
CA HIS A 113 3.98 13.28 7.96
C HIS A 113 3.13 12.87 9.17
N GLU A 114 3.56 13.27 10.39
CA GLU A 114 2.92 12.85 11.65
C GLU A 114 1.45 13.27 11.78
N GLY A 115 1.08 14.45 11.25
CA GLY A 115 -0.32 14.89 11.25
C GLY A 115 -1.20 13.94 10.44
N TYR A 116 -0.73 13.50 9.27
CA TYR A 116 -1.45 12.51 8.46
C TYR A 116 -1.49 11.15 9.14
N ALA A 117 -0.38 10.69 9.69
CA ALA A 117 -0.33 9.44 10.45
C ALA A 117 -1.31 9.44 11.62
N GLY A 118 -1.44 10.57 12.33
CA GLY A 118 -2.44 10.75 13.41
C GLY A 118 -3.89 10.68 12.92
N GLU A 119 -4.21 11.23 11.74
CA GLU A 119 -5.55 11.08 11.16
C GLU A 119 -5.81 9.65 10.67
N CYS A 120 -4.78 8.94 10.18
CA CYS A 120 -4.87 7.50 9.88
C CYS A 120 -5.14 6.68 11.15
N ASP A 121 -4.40 6.93 12.23
CA ASP A 121 -4.64 6.27 13.52
C ASP A 121 -6.08 6.47 14.00
N ARG A 122 -6.60 7.68 13.84
CA ARG A 122 -7.96 8.03 14.24
C ARG A 122 -9.01 7.27 13.44
N ILE A 123 -8.96 7.33 12.12
CA ILE A 123 -9.97 6.65 11.27
C ILE A 123 -9.90 5.14 11.42
N VAL A 124 -8.71 4.55 11.49
CA VAL A 124 -8.53 3.12 11.71
C VAL A 124 -9.07 2.70 13.07
N THR A 125 -8.88 3.54 14.10
CA THR A 125 -9.45 3.29 15.44
C THR A 125 -10.98 3.25 15.39
N GLU A 126 -11.62 4.21 14.75
CA GLU A 126 -13.09 4.27 14.70
C GLU A 126 -13.68 3.10 13.87
N ILE A 127 -13.07 2.76 12.74
CA ILE A 127 -13.47 1.59 11.93
C ILE A 127 -13.25 0.28 12.72
N ALA A 128 -12.14 0.16 13.44
CA ALA A 128 -11.84 -1.04 14.22
C ALA A 128 -12.78 -1.20 15.43
N LYS A 129 -13.20 -0.11 16.08
CA LYS A 129 -14.23 -0.13 17.13
C LYS A 129 -15.58 -0.58 16.57
N GLU A 130 -15.94 -0.07 15.39
CA GLU A 130 -17.24 -0.32 14.77
C GLU A 130 -17.37 -1.77 14.25
N PHE A 131 -16.32 -2.27 13.57
CA PHE A 131 -16.36 -3.54 12.85
C PHE A 131 -15.48 -4.65 13.44
N GLY A 132 -14.63 -4.34 14.41
CA GLY A 132 -13.64 -5.29 14.92
C GLY A 132 -14.21 -6.55 15.53
N ALA A 133 -15.39 -6.46 16.13
CA ALA A 133 -16.13 -7.60 16.70
C ALA A 133 -17.19 -8.19 15.75
N HIS A 134 -17.38 -7.60 14.55
CA HIS A 134 -18.41 -8.05 13.63
C HIS A 134 -18.14 -9.48 13.14
N PRO A 135 -19.10 -10.43 13.23
CA PRO A 135 -18.85 -11.84 12.90
C PRO A 135 -18.49 -12.08 11.44
N GLY A 136 -18.98 -11.25 10.52
CA GLY A 136 -18.65 -11.31 9.09
C GLY A 136 -17.22 -10.86 8.77
N VAL A 137 -16.58 -10.02 9.60
CA VAL A 137 -15.21 -9.55 9.40
C VAL A 137 -14.23 -10.57 9.96
N VAL A 138 -13.51 -11.27 9.10
CA VAL A 138 -12.58 -12.33 9.51
C VAL A 138 -11.10 -11.93 9.36
N ALA A 139 -10.83 -10.89 8.55
CA ALA A 139 -9.48 -10.39 8.33
C ALA A 139 -9.49 -8.89 8.03
N TRP A 140 -8.33 -8.26 8.20
CA TRP A 140 -8.05 -6.87 7.84
C TRP A 140 -6.95 -6.81 6.80
N GLN A 141 -7.18 -6.02 5.75
CA GLN A 141 -6.09 -5.54 4.90
C GLN A 141 -5.72 -4.12 5.33
N ILE A 142 -4.45 -3.92 5.68
CA ILE A 142 -3.96 -2.57 5.98
C ILE A 142 -3.64 -1.85 4.68
N ASP A 143 -4.24 -0.64 4.51
CA ASP A 143 -3.93 0.24 3.37
C ASP A 143 -4.08 -0.50 2.02
N ASN A 144 -3.36 -0.09 1.00
CA ASN A 144 -3.31 -0.80 -0.30
C ASN A 144 -2.01 -0.52 -1.04
N GLU A 145 -1.22 -1.54 -1.39
CA GLU A 145 -0.02 -1.45 -2.22
C GLU A 145 0.94 -0.32 -1.81
N TYR A 146 1.51 -0.36 -0.62
CA TYR A 146 2.43 0.68 -0.16
C TYR A 146 3.48 1.04 -1.22
N GLY A 147 3.68 2.34 -1.42
CA GLY A 147 4.71 2.87 -2.31
C GLY A 147 4.40 2.79 -3.81
N CYS A 148 3.24 2.26 -4.22
CA CYS A 148 2.82 2.24 -5.62
C CYS A 148 2.99 3.61 -6.30
N HIS A 149 3.50 3.62 -7.53
CA HIS A 149 3.77 4.83 -8.32
C HIS A 149 4.83 5.77 -7.72
N ASP A 150 5.96 5.19 -7.24
CA ASP A 150 7.12 5.92 -6.73
C ASP A 150 6.77 6.86 -5.55
N THR A 151 6.01 6.37 -4.58
CA THR A 151 5.57 7.16 -3.43
C THR A 151 6.19 6.71 -2.10
N VAL A 152 7.18 5.82 -2.11
CA VAL A 152 7.95 5.45 -0.92
C VAL A 152 8.83 6.62 -0.48
N GLU A 153 9.63 7.15 -1.40
CA GLU A 153 10.46 8.32 -1.15
C GLU A 153 9.63 9.59 -1.28
N SER A 154 9.73 10.47 -0.32
CA SER A 154 9.15 11.82 -0.37
C SER A 154 10.23 12.85 -0.04
N TYR A 155 10.31 13.87 -0.86
CA TYR A 155 11.26 14.98 -0.69
C TYR A 155 10.59 16.20 -0.03
N SER A 156 9.64 15.95 0.86
CA SER A 156 8.92 16.97 1.63
C SER A 156 9.68 17.41 2.88
N ALA A 157 9.30 18.58 3.44
CA ALA A 157 9.85 19.06 4.70
C ALA A 157 9.66 18.06 5.85
N ALA A 158 8.52 17.34 5.89
CA ALA A 158 8.27 16.30 6.88
C ALA A 158 9.26 15.14 6.75
N ALA A 159 9.55 14.71 5.51
CA ALA A 159 10.55 13.67 5.27
C ALA A 159 11.96 14.13 5.64
N GLN A 160 12.33 15.37 5.31
CA GLN A 160 13.64 15.95 5.69
C GLN A 160 13.81 15.99 7.21
N HIS A 161 12.81 16.48 7.93
CA HIS A 161 12.87 16.51 9.40
C HIS A 161 13.02 15.11 10.00
N ALA A 162 12.20 14.15 9.54
CA ALA A 162 12.28 12.77 10.03
C ALA A 162 13.59 12.08 9.64
N PHE A 163 14.15 12.36 8.47
CA PHE A 163 15.43 11.81 8.04
C PHE A 163 16.59 12.31 8.89
N ARG A 164 16.63 13.59 9.26
CA ARG A 164 17.60 14.15 10.19
C ARG A 164 17.58 13.42 11.54
N GLN A 165 16.39 13.18 12.09
CA GLN A 165 16.22 12.43 13.33
C GLN A 165 16.68 10.97 13.19
N TRP A 166 16.38 10.34 12.07
CA TRP A 166 16.81 8.98 11.77
C TRP A 166 18.33 8.87 11.68
N CYS A 167 19.00 9.82 11.00
CA CYS A 167 20.45 9.91 10.94
C CYS A 167 21.07 10.11 12.33
N ALA A 168 20.52 11.02 13.14
CA ALA A 168 21.00 11.26 14.49
C ALA A 168 20.91 10.00 15.37
N LYS A 169 19.81 9.27 15.27
CA LYS A 169 19.64 7.99 15.97
C LYS A 169 20.61 6.91 15.49
N LYS A 170 20.86 6.84 14.18
CA LYS A 170 21.72 5.82 13.57
C LYS A 170 23.18 6.02 13.88
N TYR A 171 23.68 7.24 13.81
CA TYR A 171 25.10 7.55 13.87
C TYR A 171 25.58 8.06 15.22
N GLY A 172 24.71 8.65 16.03
CA GLY A 172 25.02 9.18 17.34
C GLY A 172 25.82 10.49 17.32
N SER A 173 26.73 10.70 16.36
CA SER A 173 27.45 11.97 16.16
C SER A 173 27.56 12.34 14.69
N ILE A 174 27.73 13.64 14.43
CA ILE A 174 27.85 14.14 13.04
C ILE A 174 29.19 13.69 12.42
N ASP A 175 30.23 13.55 13.20
CA ASP A 175 31.56 13.06 12.77
C ASP A 175 31.46 11.60 12.30
N ALA A 176 30.69 10.74 13.01
CA ALA A 176 30.46 9.37 12.62
C ALA A 176 29.67 9.29 11.32
N LEU A 177 28.69 10.17 11.12
CA LEU A 177 27.95 10.28 9.86
C LEU A 177 28.89 10.72 8.72
N ASN A 178 29.69 11.77 8.90
CA ASN A 178 30.63 12.28 7.90
C ASN A 178 31.61 11.18 7.47
N GLN A 179 32.15 10.44 8.44
CA GLN A 179 33.04 9.31 8.18
C GLN A 179 32.33 8.21 7.39
N ALA A 180 31.11 7.81 7.80
CA ALA A 180 30.36 6.74 7.16
C ALA A 180 29.91 7.09 5.72
N TRP A 181 29.61 8.34 5.46
CA TRP A 181 29.25 8.82 4.13
C TRP A 181 30.46 9.18 3.27
N GLY A 182 31.68 9.28 3.86
CA GLY A 182 32.88 9.69 3.16
C GLY A 182 32.84 11.17 2.72
N ASN A 183 32.23 12.02 3.54
CA ASN A 183 31.94 13.42 3.20
C ASN A 183 33.18 14.32 3.05
N VAL A 184 34.36 13.84 3.45
CA VAL A 184 35.63 14.54 3.14
C VAL A 184 35.83 14.75 1.64
N PHE A 185 35.27 13.87 0.82
CA PHE A 185 35.28 14.01 -0.63
C PHE A 185 34.39 15.18 -1.06
N TRP A 186 34.89 16.04 -1.94
CA TRP A 186 34.22 17.25 -2.43
C TRP A 186 33.79 18.24 -1.34
N SER A 187 34.42 18.19 -0.16
CA SER A 187 34.09 19.09 0.97
C SER A 187 32.62 19.03 1.38
N MET A 188 32.05 17.83 1.43
CA MET A 188 30.65 17.60 1.80
C MET A 188 30.44 17.40 3.30
N GLU A 189 31.50 17.61 4.14
CA GLU A 189 31.40 17.46 5.59
C GLU A 189 30.35 18.43 6.18
N LEU A 190 29.54 17.89 7.08
CA LEU A 190 28.48 18.60 7.78
C LEU A 190 28.91 18.88 9.22
N SER A 191 28.49 20.01 9.78
CA SER A 191 28.76 20.41 11.15
C SER A 191 27.65 20.02 12.11
N SER A 192 26.46 19.77 11.61
CA SER A 192 25.29 19.36 12.40
C SER A 192 24.30 18.53 11.57
N TYR A 193 23.40 17.82 12.25
CA TYR A 193 22.30 17.10 11.59
C TYR A 193 21.30 18.04 10.91
N ASP A 194 21.21 19.31 11.33
CA ASP A 194 20.31 20.30 10.73
C ASP A 194 20.76 20.75 9.33
N GLU A 195 22.02 20.50 8.98
CA GLU A 195 22.56 20.78 7.64
C GLU A 195 22.26 19.66 6.63
N ILE A 196 21.72 18.51 7.08
CA ILE A 196 21.35 17.43 6.16
C ILE A 196 20.17 17.87 5.30
N GLU A 197 20.39 17.90 4.00
CA GLU A 197 19.34 18.00 2.99
C GLU A 197 18.96 16.62 2.44
N LEU A 198 17.89 16.54 1.67
CA LEU A 198 17.53 15.29 1.00
C LEU A 198 18.36 15.09 -0.29
N PRO A 199 18.66 13.85 -0.69
CA PRO A 199 19.60 13.56 -1.76
C PRO A 199 18.97 13.72 -3.18
N ASN A 200 18.37 14.90 -3.43
CA ASN A 200 17.80 15.28 -4.70
C ASN A 200 18.29 16.67 -5.12
N LEU A 201 18.11 17.01 -6.38
CA LEU A 201 18.44 18.32 -6.97
C LEU A 201 19.93 18.70 -6.89
N THR A 202 20.80 17.75 -6.59
CA THR A 202 22.25 17.94 -6.68
C THR A 202 22.68 18.14 -8.14
N VAL A 203 23.83 18.82 -8.35
CA VAL A 203 24.33 19.12 -9.71
C VAL A 203 24.68 17.86 -10.49
N THR A 204 25.25 16.88 -9.78
CA THR A 204 25.49 15.51 -10.28
C THR A 204 24.75 14.52 -9.38
N GLU A 205 25.11 13.25 -9.42
CA GLU A 205 24.56 12.23 -8.53
C GLU A 205 24.89 12.57 -7.07
N ALA A 206 23.89 12.47 -6.21
CA ALA A 206 24.10 12.63 -4.76
C ALA A 206 25.06 11.55 -4.21
N ASN A 207 25.71 11.85 -3.08
CA ASN A 207 26.56 10.89 -2.38
C ASN A 207 25.87 9.52 -2.24
N PRO A 208 26.47 8.41 -2.72
CA PRO A 208 25.86 7.08 -2.73
C PRO A 208 25.45 6.59 -1.33
N SER A 209 26.25 6.88 -0.30
CA SER A 209 25.96 6.49 1.09
C SER A 209 24.75 7.26 1.63
N HIS A 210 24.68 8.56 1.35
CA HIS A 210 23.54 9.42 1.68
C HIS A 210 22.27 8.93 1.00
N ARG A 211 22.36 8.64 -0.30
CA ARG A 211 21.22 8.10 -1.08
C ARG A 211 20.74 6.76 -0.54
N LEU A 212 21.65 5.85 -0.21
CA LEU A 212 21.31 4.56 0.36
C LEU A 212 20.63 4.68 1.72
N ASP A 213 21.11 5.61 2.56
CA ASP A 213 20.49 5.85 3.85
C ASP A 213 19.13 6.50 3.73
N PHE A 214 18.90 7.37 2.76
CA PHE A 214 17.58 7.92 2.49
C PHE A 214 16.59 6.84 2.02
N GLN A 215 17.04 5.89 1.21
CA GLN A 215 16.23 4.74 0.80
C GLN A 215 15.88 3.85 2.01
N ARG A 216 16.85 3.55 2.88
CA ARG A 216 16.62 2.77 4.12
C ARG A 216 15.65 3.48 5.05
N PHE A 217 15.87 4.78 5.27
CA PHE A 217 14.95 5.62 6.03
C PHE A 217 13.53 5.58 5.45
N SER A 218 13.38 5.76 4.15
CA SER A 218 12.07 5.74 3.48
C SER A 218 11.36 4.39 3.65
N SER A 219 12.11 3.29 3.55
CA SER A 219 11.62 1.94 3.88
C SER A 219 11.15 1.83 5.33
N ASP A 220 11.95 2.31 6.29
CA ASP A 220 11.61 2.28 7.72
C ASP A 220 10.34 3.09 8.02
N GLN A 221 10.10 4.19 7.28
CA GLN A 221 8.87 4.98 7.43
C GLN A 221 7.62 4.19 6.99
N VAL A 222 7.71 3.42 5.91
CA VAL A 222 6.61 2.54 5.47
C VAL A 222 6.32 1.49 6.53
N VAL A 223 7.36 0.84 7.06
CA VAL A 223 7.22 -0.19 8.11
C VAL A 223 6.61 0.41 9.38
N ALA A 224 7.08 1.60 9.80
CA ALA A 224 6.54 2.29 10.98
C ALA A 224 5.07 2.68 10.80
N PHE A 225 4.70 3.17 9.61
CA PHE A 225 3.32 3.53 9.28
C PHE A 225 2.38 2.32 9.30
N ASN A 226 2.83 1.17 8.77
CA ASN A 226 2.09 -0.10 8.87
C ASN A 226 1.90 -0.51 10.33
N ARG A 227 2.97 -0.50 11.13
CA ARG A 227 2.98 -0.92 12.53
C ARG A 227 1.99 -0.15 13.39
N ARG A 228 1.79 1.16 13.12
CA ARG A 228 0.79 1.99 13.82
C ARG A 228 -0.61 1.40 13.65
N GLN A 229 -1.00 1.09 12.42
CA GLN A 229 -2.32 0.52 12.12
C GLN A 229 -2.48 -0.90 12.68
N VAL A 230 -1.45 -1.75 12.57
CA VAL A 230 -1.46 -3.08 13.18
C VAL A 230 -1.77 -3.00 14.67
N ARG A 231 -1.09 -2.13 15.43
CA ARG A 231 -1.31 -1.97 16.88
C ARG A 231 -2.76 -1.61 17.20
N ILE A 232 -3.38 -0.76 16.42
CA ILE A 232 -4.79 -0.38 16.59
C ILE A 232 -5.69 -1.59 16.33
N LEU A 233 -5.49 -2.28 15.21
CA LEU A 233 -6.30 -3.44 14.85
C LEU A 233 -6.17 -4.57 15.88
N ARG A 234 -4.95 -4.85 16.37
CA ARG A 234 -4.74 -5.83 17.46
C ARG A 234 -5.51 -5.48 18.73
N ARG A 235 -5.60 -4.18 19.06
CA ARG A 235 -6.30 -3.70 20.25
C ARG A 235 -7.82 -3.83 20.15
N TYR A 236 -8.42 -3.46 19.01
CA TYR A 236 -9.87 -3.36 18.86
C TYR A 236 -10.51 -4.52 18.09
N SER A 237 -9.69 -5.35 17.45
CA SER A 237 -10.13 -6.51 16.67
C SER A 237 -9.24 -7.73 16.94
N PRO A 238 -9.11 -8.18 18.20
CA PRO A 238 -8.20 -9.27 18.55
C PRO A 238 -8.59 -10.58 17.86
N GLY A 239 -7.58 -11.36 17.46
CA GLY A 239 -7.77 -12.67 16.84
C GLY A 239 -8.15 -12.65 15.35
N ARG A 240 -8.31 -11.48 14.73
CA ARG A 240 -8.51 -11.38 13.28
C ARG A 240 -7.16 -11.38 12.56
N THR A 241 -7.12 -12.05 11.41
CA THR A 241 -5.93 -12.03 10.53
C THR A 241 -5.68 -10.62 10.01
N ILE A 242 -4.45 -10.16 10.10
CA ILE A 242 -4.02 -8.86 9.54
C ILE A 242 -3.02 -9.14 8.43
N LEU A 243 -3.25 -8.53 7.27
CA LEU A 243 -2.41 -8.65 6.08
C LEU A 243 -2.24 -7.30 5.36
N HIS A 244 -1.26 -7.25 4.45
CA HIS A 244 -1.09 -6.16 3.48
C HIS A 244 -0.88 -6.76 2.09
N ASN A 245 -1.38 -6.08 1.04
CA ASN A 245 -1.24 -6.53 -0.34
C ASN A 245 0.00 -5.96 -1.01
N PHE A 246 1.10 -6.71 -0.95
CA PHE A 246 2.35 -6.35 -1.62
C PHE A 246 2.23 -6.40 -3.15
N MET A 247 3.02 -5.59 -3.83
CA MET A 247 3.15 -5.63 -5.29
C MET A 247 4.28 -6.59 -5.69
N GLY A 248 4.07 -7.36 -6.75
CA GLY A 248 5.13 -8.17 -7.34
C GLY A 248 6.23 -7.30 -7.98
N SER A 249 7.49 -7.75 -7.88
CA SER A 249 8.68 -7.06 -8.42
C SER A 249 8.87 -5.63 -7.91
N PHE A 250 8.44 -5.35 -6.69
CA PHE A 250 8.56 -4.05 -6.06
C PHE A 250 9.58 -4.12 -4.91
N THR A 251 10.62 -3.29 -4.96
CA THR A 251 11.79 -3.37 -4.07
C THR A 251 12.06 -2.08 -3.30
N ALA A 252 11.15 -1.11 -3.34
CA ALA A 252 11.39 0.21 -2.77
C ALA A 252 11.33 0.25 -1.23
N PHE A 253 10.83 -0.80 -0.57
CA PHE A 253 10.88 -0.96 0.88
C PHE A 253 11.08 -2.43 1.28
N ASP A 254 11.44 -2.67 2.53
CA ASP A 254 11.70 -4.00 3.08
C ASP A 254 10.39 -4.74 3.40
N HIS A 255 10.00 -5.66 2.51
CA HIS A 255 8.81 -6.48 2.66
C HIS A 255 8.91 -7.46 3.84
N TYR A 256 10.12 -7.95 4.13
CA TYR A 256 10.35 -8.86 5.25
C TYR A 256 10.10 -8.15 6.58
N ALA A 257 10.75 -6.99 6.79
CA ALA A 257 10.57 -6.19 8.00
C ALA A 257 9.10 -5.75 8.21
N LEU A 258 8.37 -5.44 7.12
CA LEU A 258 6.95 -5.11 7.21
C LEU A 258 6.11 -6.33 7.60
N SER A 259 6.45 -7.51 7.05
CA SER A 259 5.71 -8.75 7.29
C SER A 259 5.81 -9.27 8.72
N GLU A 260 6.85 -8.87 9.48
CA GLU A 260 7.02 -9.22 10.90
C GLU A 260 5.81 -8.78 11.77
N ASP A 261 5.12 -7.72 11.38
CA ASP A 261 3.94 -7.22 12.09
C ASP A 261 2.62 -7.89 11.63
N LEU A 262 2.63 -8.66 10.52
CA LEU A 262 1.46 -9.24 9.88
C LEU A 262 1.25 -10.71 10.25
N ASP A 263 0.02 -11.21 10.10
CA ASP A 263 -0.29 -12.65 10.25
C ASP A 263 -0.07 -13.42 8.95
N ALA A 264 -0.15 -12.75 7.80
CA ALA A 264 0.11 -13.32 6.49
C ALA A 264 0.66 -12.25 5.55
N ALA A 265 1.68 -12.60 4.77
CA ALA A 265 2.10 -11.78 3.66
C ALA A 265 1.16 -12.03 2.47
N ALA A 266 0.44 -11.01 2.03
CA ALA A 266 -0.42 -11.14 0.87
C ALA A 266 0.13 -10.32 -0.30
N TRP A 267 -0.14 -10.73 -1.54
CA TRP A 267 0.39 -10.02 -2.69
C TRP A 267 -0.59 -9.98 -3.87
N ASN A 268 -0.32 -9.06 -4.79
CA ASN A 268 -1.13 -8.81 -5.99
C ASN A 268 -0.45 -9.44 -7.20
N SER A 269 -1.09 -10.44 -7.80
CA SER A 269 -0.59 -11.22 -8.92
C SER A 269 -1.16 -10.73 -10.25
N TYR A 270 -0.32 -10.05 -11.04
CA TYR A 270 -0.67 -9.54 -12.37
C TYR A 270 0.24 -10.14 -13.47
N PRO A 271 0.21 -11.46 -13.68
CA PRO A 271 1.16 -12.16 -14.53
C PRO A 271 1.09 -11.77 -16.01
N LEU A 272 -0.09 -11.42 -16.52
CA LEU A 272 -0.24 -10.93 -17.90
C LEU A 272 0.33 -9.53 -18.06
N GLY A 273 0.11 -8.65 -17.09
CA GLY A 273 0.68 -7.31 -17.11
C GLY A 273 2.21 -7.32 -17.04
N TYR A 274 2.76 -8.26 -16.30
CA TYR A 274 4.20 -8.48 -16.24
C TYR A 274 4.73 -9.05 -17.57
N LEU A 275 4.10 -10.10 -18.10
CA LEU A 275 4.47 -10.72 -19.39
C LEU A 275 4.52 -9.68 -20.51
N GLU A 276 3.50 -8.83 -20.60
CA GLU A 276 3.41 -7.82 -21.66
C GLU A 276 4.52 -6.78 -21.60
N ARG A 277 4.91 -6.36 -20.39
CA ARG A 277 5.92 -5.30 -20.13
C ARG A 277 7.33 -5.86 -19.92
N GLY A 278 7.44 -7.13 -19.60
CA GLY A 278 8.70 -7.80 -19.28
C GLY A 278 9.60 -8.02 -20.50
N PRO A 279 10.86 -8.41 -20.27
CA PRO A 279 11.91 -8.51 -21.29
C PRO A 279 11.82 -9.78 -22.15
N ARG A 280 10.78 -10.61 -22.01
CA ARG A 280 10.60 -11.83 -22.79
C ARG A 280 10.36 -11.51 -24.26
N ASP A 281 10.82 -12.38 -25.16
CA ASP A 281 10.60 -12.26 -26.61
C ASP A 281 9.12 -12.49 -27.01
N ASP A 282 8.80 -12.22 -28.27
CA ASP A 282 7.43 -12.30 -28.76
C ASP A 282 6.89 -13.73 -28.80
N GLU A 283 7.75 -14.74 -29.05
CA GLU A 283 7.35 -16.15 -29.07
C GLU A 283 6.92 -16.60 -27.66
N PHE A 284 7.71 -16.30 -26.65
CA PHE A 284 7.36 -16.57 -25.26
C PHE A 284 6.07 -15.83 -24.86
N LYS A 285 5.94 -14.55 -25.23
CA LYS A 285 4.73 -13.75 -24.94
C LYS A 285 3.48 -14.34 -25.59
N GLN A 286 3.58 -14.84 -26.82
CA GLN A 286 2.46 -15.51 -27.49
C GLN A 286 2.10 -16.85 -26.83
N ARG A 287 3.10 -17.65 -26.48
CA ARG A 287 2.91 -18.94 -25.81
C ARG A 287 2.14 -18.80 -24.51
N TYR A 288 2.45 -17.78 -23.71
CA TYR A 288 1.88 -17.57 -22.37
C TYR A 288 0.81 -16.47 -22.32
N LEU A 289 0.29 -16.05 -23.47
CA LEU A 289 -0.65 -14.93 -23.62
C LEU A 289 -1.91 -15.04 -22.76
N ARG A 290 -2.34 -16.24 -22.39
CA ARG A 290 -3.56 -16.50 -21.62
C ARG A 290 -3.35 -16.63 -20.13
N VAL A 291 -2.16 -17.01 -19.69
CA VAL A 291 -1.86 -17.35 -18.29
C VAL A 291 -0.80 -16.44 -17.66
N GLY A 292 -0.04 -15.70 -18.46
CA GLY A 292 1.08 -14.89 -17.99
C GLY A 292 2.37 -15.69 -17.84
N ASP A 293 3.46 -15.00 -17.45
CA ASP A 293 4.76 -15.64 -17.21
C ASP A 293 4.67 -16.57 -15.98
N PRO A 294 4.85 -17.90 -16.15
CA PRO A 294 4.71 -18.85 -15.04
C PRO A 294 5.82 -18.68 -13.99
N ASP A 295 7.04 -18.28 -14.39
CA ASP A 295 8.16 -18.07 -13.48
C ASP A 295 7.91 -16.88 -12.57
N TYR A 296 7.24 -15.83 -13.08
CA TYR A 296 6.86 -14.67 -12.29
C TYR A 296 5.97 -15.02 -11.10
N GLN A 297 4.94 -15.84 -11.35
CA GLN A 297 4.04 -16.26 -10.28
C GLN A 297 4.73 -17.20 -9.29
N ALA A 298 5.47 -18.20 -9.78
CA ALA A 298 6.18 -19.15 -8.93
C ALA A 298 7.17 -18.45 -8.00
N PHE A 299 7.99 -17.55 -8.53
CA PHE A 299 8.94 -16.76 -7.74
C PHE A 299 8.24 -15.95 -6.64
N HIS A 300 7.20 -15.20 -6.98
CA HIS A 300 6.53 -14.35 -5.99
C HIS A 300 5.73 -15.15 -4.95
N HIS A 301 5.17 -16.29 -5.32
CA HIS A 301 4.55 -17.20 -4.35
C HIS A 301 5.56 -17.65 -3.30
N ASP A 302 6.76 -18.04 -3.71
CA ASP A 302 7.82 -18.47 -2.80
C ASP A 302 8.37 -17.30 -1.96
N LEU A 303 8.56 -16.13 -2.58
CA LEU A 303 8.98 -14.91 -1.89
C LEU A 303 8.03 -14.54 -0.76
N TYR A 304 6.72 -14.42 -1.05
CA TYR A 304 5.76 -13.99 -0.02
C TYR A 304 5.42 -15.11 0.97
N ARG A 305 5.56 -16.35 0.57
CA ARG A 305 5.55 -17.46 1.52
C ARG A 305 6.70 -17.35 2.52
N ALA A 306 7.90 -16.97 2.07
CA ALA A 306 9.06 -16.76 2.95
C ALA A 306 8.83 -15.54 3.85
N CYS A 307 8.42 -14.38 3.32
CA CYS A 307 8.10 -13.19 4.10
C CYS A 307 7.03 -13.44 5.17
N GLY A 308 6.02 -14.26 4.86
CA GLY A 308 4.92 -14.59 5.78
C GLY A 308 5.17 -15.82 6.65
N HIS A 309 6.42 -16.32 6.74
CA HIS A 309 6.77 -17.52 7.53
C HIS A 309 5.85 -18.72 7.24
N GLY A 310 5.58 -18.96 5.96
CA GLY A 310 4.70 -20.02 5.47
C GLY A 310 3.22 -19.63 5.33
N ARG A 311 2.80 -18.46 5.84
CA ARG A 311 1.42 -17.94 5.73
C ARG A 311 1.37 -16.82 4.71
N TRP A 312 0.72 -17.09 3.59
CA TRP A 312 0.64 -16.11 2.50
C TRP A 312 -0.68 -16.25 1.73
N TRP A 313 -1.12 -15.14 1.11
CA TRP A 313 -2.32 -15.08 0.29
C TRP A 313 -2.01 -14.38 -1.05
N VAL A 314 -2.79 -14.70 -2.07
CA VAL A 314 -2.97 -13.86 -3.25
C VAL A 314 -4.29 -13.14 -3.08
N VAL A 315 -4.27 -11.81 -2.92
CA VAL A 315 -5.49 -11.03 -2.66
C VAL A 315 -6.00 -10.29 -3.89
N GLU A 316 -5.17 -10.19 -4.93
CA GLU A 316 -5.58 -9.76 -6.26
C GLU A 316 -4.95 -10.70 -7.28
N GLN A 317 -5.78 -11.42 -8.03
CA GLN A 317 -5.34 -12.26 -9.13
C GLN A 317 -5.92 -11.70 -10.42
N GLN A 318 -5.07 -11.41 -11.39
CA GLN A 318 -5.53 -10.95 -12.70
C GLN A 318 -6.30 -12.08 -13.41
N PRO A 319 -7.61 -11.88 -13.69
CA PRO A 319 -8.44 -12.95 -14.28
C PRO A 319 -8.32 -13.04 -15.81
N GLY A 320 -7.60 -12.11 -16.45
CA GLY A 320 -7.46 -12.02 -17.90
C GLY A 320 -6.77 -10.72 -18.31
N ARG A 321 -6.85 -10.34 -19.60
CA ARG A 321 -6.29 -9.07 -20.07
C ARG A 321 -6.96 -7.89 -19.39
N SER A 322 -6.17 -6.96 -18.87
CA SER A 322 -6.68 -5.74 -18.24
C SER A 322 -7.45 -4.88 -19.25
N PRO A 323 -8.70 -4.48 -18.98
CA PRO A 323 -9.46 -3.58 -19.85
C PRO A 323 -8.83 -2.19 -19.98
N TRP A 324 -7.94 -1.79 -19.07
CA TRP A 324 -7.22 -0.51 -19.12
C TRP A 324 -6.28 -0.34 -20.32
N ARG A 325 -6.06 -1.39 -21.15
CA ARG A 325 -5.19 -1.33 -22.33
C ARG A 325 -5.92 -1.05 -23.65
N THR A 326 -7.22 -1.22 -23.73
CA THR A 326 -7.94 -0.96 -24.97
C THR A 326 -8.05 0.54 -25.32
N SER A 327 -7.82 1.44 -24.34
CA SER A 327 -7.89 2.89 -24.56
C SER A 327 -6.59 3.52 -25.12
N ARG A 328 -5.46 2.81 -25.15
CA ARG A 328 -4.18 3.35 -25.65
C ARG A 328 -3.80 2.93 -27.08
N ARG A 329 -4.64 2.18 -27.77
CA ARG A 329 -4.38 1.75 -29.19
C ARG A 329 -5.11 2.60 -30.24
N LYS A 330 -5.63 3.75 -29.92
CA LYS A 330 -6.11 4.70 -30.94
C LYS A 330 -5.22 5.93 -30.88
N THR A 331 -4.38 6.06 -31.86
CA THR A 331 -3.68 7.20 -32.44
C THR A 331 -2.17 6.97 -32.54
N ARG A 332 -1.76 6.25 -33.59
CA ARG A 332 -0.66 6.72 -34.42
C ARG A 332 -1.26 6.99 -35.79
N PRO A 333 -1.27 8.23 -36.26
CA PRO A 333 -1.45 8.50 -37.67
C PRO A 333 -0.22 7.96 -38.39
N SER A 334 -0.46 7.15 -39.43
CA SER A 334 0.55 6.87 -40.46
C SER A 334 0.94 8.18 -41.11
N VAL A 335 2.22 8.50 -41.09
CA VAL A 335 2.89 9.34 -42.08
C VAL A 335 3.98 8.49 -42.68
#